data_e401570a7e6dc7e75d7c4936f76ddf10
#
_entry.id   e401570a7e6dc7e75d7c4936f76ddf10
#
_cell.length_a   1.000
_cell.length_b   1.000
_cell.length_c   1.000
_cell.angle_alpha   90.00
_cell.angle_beta   90.00
_cell.angle_gamma   90.00
#
_symmetry.space_group_name_H-M   'P 1'
#
loop_
_entity.id
_entity.type
_entity.pdbx_description
1 polymer ?
#
loop_
_entity_poly.entity_id
_entity_poly.type
_entity_poly.pdbx_seq_one_letter_code
_entity_poly.pdbx_strand_id
1 'polypeptide(L)'
;MNLLAIDTSTDICCVSLYKSNEEIITRNEKVVSSHTNLLATFVDDMIKSNNFLIQDLDHVILSIGPGSYSGLRASSSFAKGLAYAINKNIITVNTIDALNFSINDNGEYYIALYSHRDYVFYQKFYNGKSIGNQYCDKISNLDKNKFYGYGLENFIDINSSEVKPSSLNLIKYIIKNKELIVNSNIAEITPIYLMKK
;
A
#
# COMPACT_ATOMS: atom_id res chain seq x y z
N MET A 1 18.38 7.19 7.86
CA MET A 1 17.60 7.01 6.60
C MET A 1 16.27 7.72 6.75
N ASN A 2 15.89 8.54 5.78
CA ASN A 2 14.62 9.27 5.75
C ASN A 2 13.76 8.73 4.62
N LEU A 3 12.52 8.36 4.91
CA LEU A 3 11.62 7.70 3.95
C LEU A 3 10.28 8.43 3.88
N LEU A 4 9.77 8.62 2.67
CA LEU A 4 8.39 9.05 2.45
C LEU A 4 7.60 7.87 1.86
N ALA A 5 6.59 7.38 2.56
CA ALA A 5 5.76 6.28 2.09
C ALA A 5 4.38 6.78 1.67
N ILE A 6 3.88 6.25 0.56
CA ILE A 6 2.61 6.63 -0.06
C ILE A 6 1.79 5.38 -0.34
N ASP A 7 0.54 5.37 0.13
CA ASP A 7 -0.45 4.35 -0.19
C ASP A 7 -1.80 4.98 -0.53
N THR A 8 -2.29 4.71 -1.72
CA THR A 8 -3.61 5.09 -2.21
C THR A 8 -4.31 3.91 -2.88
N SER A 9 -3.98 2.71 -2.42
CA SER A 9 -4.50 1.45 -2.99
C SER A 9 -5.98 1.20 -2.69
N THR A 10 -6.57 2.00 -1.80
CA THR A 10 -8.00 1.96 -1.44
C THR A 10 -8.62 3.36 -1.51
N ASP A 11 -9.78 3.57 -0.90
CA ASP A 11 -10.39 4.89 -0.69
C ASP A 11 -9.71 5.70 0.44
N ILE A 12 -8.61 5.19 1.00
CA ILE A 12 -7.82 5.91 1.99
C ILE A 12 -6.56 6.47 1.32
N CYS A 13 -6.32 7.77 1.46
CA CYS A 13 -5.06 8.41 1.11
C CYS A 13 -4.14 8.39 2.32
N CYS A 14 -3.04 7.65 2.26
CA CYS A 14 -2.09 7.53 3.35
C CYS A 14 -0.71 8.04 2.93
N VAL A 15 -0.10 8.88 3.79
CA VAL A 15 1.28 9.32 3.66
C VAL A 15 1.98 9.19 5.01
N SER A 16 3.20 8.68 5.03
CA SER A 16 4.04 8.61 6.23
C SER A 16 5.44 9.10 5.93
N LEU A 17 5.99 9.90 6.84
CA LEU A 17 7.38 10.32 6.85
C LEU A 17 8.11 9.61 8.00
N TYR A 18 9.17 8.89 7.67
CA TYR A 18 10.11 8.32 8.62
C TYR A 18 11.40 9.13 8.61
N LYS A 19 11.81 9.61 9.75
CA LYS A 19 13.05 10.39 9.93
C LYS A 19 14.17 9.51 10.49
N SER A 20 15.39 9.91 10.27
CA SER A 20 16.59 9.19 10.73
C SER A 20 16.70 9.02 12.25
N ASN A 21 15.97 9.80 13.04
CA ASN A 21 15.83 9.66 14.49
C ASN A 21 14.74 8.66 14.91
N GLU A 22 14.27 7.81 13.98
CA GLU A 22 13.22 6.82 14.17
C GLU A 22 11.80 7.39 14.41
N GLU A 23 11.63 8.70 14.24
CA GLU A 23 10.32 9.33 14.30
C GLU A 23 9.48 8.99 13.06
N ILE A 24 8.23 8.56 13.26
CA ILE A 24 7.28 8.31 12.19
C ILE A 24 6.07 9.21 12.35
N ILE A 25 5.79 9.98 11.30
CA ILE A 25 4.64 10.86 11.21
C ILE A 25 3.72 10.31 10.12
N THR A 26 2.46 10.07 10.46
CA THR A 26 1.49 9.51 9.50
C THR A 26 0.27 10.40 9.40
N ARG A 27 -0.19 10.62 8.18
CA ARG A 27 -1.48 11.23 7.86
C ARG A 27 -2.27 10.30 6.96
N ASN A 28 -3.52 10.07 7.31
CA ASN A 28 -4.44 9.28 6.51
C ASN A 28 -5.83 9.89 6.55
N GLU A 29 -6.55 9.81 5.44
CA GLU A 29 -7.91 10.30 5.32
C GLU A 29 -8.67 9.49 4.28
N LYS A 30 -9.95 9.22 4.57
CA LYS A 30 -10.84 8.59 3.61
C LYS A 30 -11.25 9.60 2.54
N VAL A 31 -11.04 9.23 1.28
CA VAL A 31 -11.21 10.14 0.14
C VAL A 31 -12.44 9.74 -0.66
N VAL A 32 -13.37 10.67 -0.82
CA VAL A 32 -14.61 10.41 -1.55
C VAL A 32 -14.43 10.57 -3.07
N SER A 33 -13.46 11.36 -3.54
CA SER A 33 -13.40 11.67 -4.99
C SER A 33 -12.05 12.03 -5.62
N SER A 34 -10.98 12.30 -4.88
CA SER A 34 -9.72 12.74 -5.52
C SER A 34 -8.47 12.51 -4.68
N HIS A 35 -7.84 11.38 -4.84
CA HIS A 35 -6.50 11.14 -4.25
C HIS A 35 -5.46 12.15 -4.71
N THR A 36 -5.57 12.65 -5.95
CA THR A 36 -4.56 13.50 -6.58
C THR A 36 -4.34 14.80 -5.82
N ASN A 37 -5.43 15.48 -5.44
CA ASN A 37 -5.34 16.77 -4.76
C ASN A 37 -4.89 16.64 -3.30
N LEU A 38 -5.40 15.63 -2.60
CA LEU A 38 -5.06 15.39 -1.20
C LEU A 38 -3.62 14.91 -1.01
N LEU A 39 -3.12 14.07 -1.90
CA LEU A 39 -1.77 13.53 -1.80
C LEU A 39 -0.71 14.61 -1.80
N ALA A 40 -0.78 15.55 -2.74
CA ALA A 40 0.16 16.66 -2.82
C ALA A 40 0.09 17.55 -1.57
N THR A 41 -1.13 17.87 -1.10
CA THR A 41 -1.36 18.65 0.12
C THR A 41 -0.80 17.93 1.36
N PHE A 42 -1.04 16.62 1.48
CA PHE A 42 -0.56 15.84 2.63
C PHE A 42 0.96 15.82 2.71
N VAL A 43 1.63 15.65 1.57
CA VAL A 43 3.09 15.67 1.51
C VAL A 43 3.62 17.07 1.85
N ASP A 44 3.07 18.12 1.25
CA ASP A 44 3.50 19.50 1.49
C ASP A 44 3.32 19.91 2.96
N ASP A 45 2.13 19.66 3.53
CA ASP A 45 1.83 19.94 4.93
C ASP A 45 2.75 19.16 5.88
N MET A 46 3.00 17.87 5.58
CA MET A 46 3.86 17.01 6.39
C MET A 46 5.31 17.52 6.40
N ILE A 47 5.84 17.91 5.25
CA ILE A 47 7.18 18.45 5.11
C ILE A 47 7.29 19.79 5.86
N LYS A 48 6.36 20.73 5.65
CA LYS A 48 6.36 22.05 6.28
C LYS A 48 6.17 22.00 7.78
N SER A 49 5.15 21.27 8.25
CA SER A 49 4.83 21.18 9.69
C SER A 49 5.94 20.55 10.53
N ASN A 50 6.83 19.78 9.90
CA ASN A 50 7.93 19.10 10.59
C ASN A 50 9.30 19.73 10.32
N ASN A 51 9.34 20.90 9.68
CA ASN A 51 10.58 21.59 9.30
C ASN A 51 11.56 20.64 8.58
N PHE A 52 11.02 19.76 7.75
CA PHE A 52 11.81 18.76 7.04
C PHE A 52 12.14 19.25 5.62
N LEU A 53 13.38 19.07 5.19
CA LEU A 53 13.77 19.40 3.81
C LEU A 53 13.50 18.19 2.91
N ILE A 54 12.72 18.36 1.87
CA ILE A 54 12.33 17.27 0.97
C ILE A 54 13.55 16.62 0.27
N GLN A 55 14.62 17.37 0.10
CA GLN A 55 15.91 16.89 -0.43
C GLN A 55 16.62 15.92 0.51
N ASP A 56 16.30 15.94 1.81
CA ASP A 56 16.88 15.05 2.81
C ASP A 56 16.23 13.64 2.80
N LEU A 57 15.21 13.42 1.96
CA LEU A 57 14.69 12.09 1.72
C LEU A 57 15.77 11.20 1.09
N ASP A 58 15.87 9.97 1.57
CA ASP A 58 16.70 8.94 0.94
C ASP A 58 15.92 8.17 -0.13
N HIS A 59 14.67 7.82 0.17
CA HIS A 59 13.79 7.08 -0.76
C HIS A 59 12.33 7.47 -0.62
N VAL A 60 11.59 7.27 -1.71
CA VAL A 60 10.12 7.24 -1.71
C VAL A 60 9.66 5.79 -1.73
N ILE A 61 8.78 5.39 -0.83
CA ILE A 61 8.15 4.06 -0.81
C ILE A 61 6.75 4.20 -1.40
N LEU A 62 6.43 3.35 -2.36
CA LEU A 62 5.16 3.39 -3.08
C LEU A 62 4.45 2.04 -3.03
N SER A 63 3.21 2.02 -2.55
CA SER A 63 2.31 0.90 -2.77
C SER A 63 1.91 0.85 -4.25
N ILE A 64 2.23 -0.27 -4.91
CA ILE A 64 1.94 -0.44 -6.34
C ILE A 64 0.71 -1.31 -6.64
N GLY A 65 -0.05 -1.68 -5.60
CA GLY A 65 -1.24 -2.51 -5.77
C GLY A 65 -1.01 -4.00 -5.42
N PRO A 66 -2.04 -4.81 -5.61
CA PRO A 66 -3.33 -4.50 -6.23
C PRO A 66 -4.19 -3.54 -5.40
N GLY A 67 -5.14 -2.88 -6.07
CA GLY A 67 -6.04 -1.92 -5.41
C GLY A 67 -6.77 -0.99 -6.38
N SER A 68 -7.18 0.17 -5.87
CA SER A 68 -7.88 1.22 -6.62
C SER A 68 -7.09 1.66 -7.86
N TYR A 69 -7.68 1.49 -9.03
CA TYR A 69 -7.06 1.85 -10.30
C TYR A 69 -6.66 3.33 -10.38
N SER A 70 -7.59 4.22 -10.03
CA SER A 70 -7.34 5.67 -10.03
C SER A 70 -6.37 6.10 -8.93
N GLY A 71 -6.50 5.50 -7.74
CA GLY A 71 -5.60 5.76 -6.61
C GLY A 71 -4.16 5.40 -6.94
N LEU A 72 -3.92 4.17 -7.41
CA LEU A 72 -2.58 3.69 -7.77
C LEU A 72 -1.92 4.51 -8.87
N ARG A 73 -2.70 4.99 -9.85
CA ARG A 73 -2.18 5.88 -10.90
C ARG A 73 -1.82 7.26 -10.36
N ALA A 74 -2.66 7.82 -9.48
CA ALA A 74 -2.40 9.11 -8.87
C ALA A 74 -1.11 9.07 -8.04
N SER A 75 -0.97 8.10 -7.14
CA SER A 75 0.25 7.96 -6.32
C SER A 75 1.49 7.62 -7.15
N SER A 76 1.37 6.77 -8.17
CA SER A 76 2.50 6.43 -9.04
C SER A 76 3.00 7.65 -9.81
N SER A 77 2.09 8.46 -10.38
CA SER A 77 2.46 9.68 -11.10
C SER A 77 3.11 10.71 -10.18
N PHE A 78 2.53 10.90 -8.98
CA PHE A 78 3.07 11.82 -7.98
C PHE A 78 4.45 11.37 -7.49
N ALA A 79 4.59 10.09 -7.09
CA ALA A 79 5.84 9.54 -6.58
C ALA A 79 6.97 9.62 -7.62
N LYS A 80 6.67 9.33 -8.89
CA LYS A 80 7.63 9.46 -10.00
C LYS A 80 8.08 10.90 -10.20
N GLY A 81 7.14 11.84 -10.25
CA GLY A 81 7.45 13.26 -10.38
C GLY A 81 8.30 13.78 -9.23
N LEU A 82 7.93 13.43 -7.98
CA LEU A 82 8.68 13.80 -6.79
C LEU A 82 10.09 13.21 -6.80
N ALA A 83 10.21 11.89 -6.96
CA ALA A 83 11.49 11.19 -6.93
C ALA A 83 12.44 11.70 -8.03
N TYR A 84 11.90 11.96 -9.22
CA TYR A 84 12.66 12.56 -10.32
C TYR A 84 13.17 13.97 -9.95
N ALA A 85 12.30 14.83 -9.39
CA ALA A 85 12.64 16.20 -9.04
C ALA A 85 13.72 16.31 -7.95
N ILE A 86 13.74 15.35 -7.00
CA ILE A 86 14.73 15.34 -5.91
C ILE A 86 15.90 14.36 -6.17
N ASN A 87 15.94 13.73 -7.32
CA ASN A 87 16.95 12.74 -7.73
C ASN A 87 17.10 11.59 -6.72
N LYS A 88 15.97 10.97 -6.34
CA LYS A 88 15.91 9.82 -5.40
C LYS A 88 15.21 8.63 -6.04
N ASN A 89 15.44 7.44 -5.48
CA ASN A 89 14.82 6.22 -5.94
C ASN A 89 13.44 5.98 -5.31
N ILE A 90 12.62 5.20 -6.01
CA ILE A 90 11.33 4.68 -5.49
C ILE A 90 11.53 3.21 -5.14
N ILE A 91 11.12 2.85 -3.93
CA ILE A 91 10.99 1.46 -3.48
C ILE A 91 9.53 1.06 -3.64
N THR A 92 9.26 0.06 -4.45
CA THR A 92 7.89 -0.42 -4.67
C THR A 92 7.54 -1.54 -3.71
N VAL A 93 6.32 -1.52 -3.18
CA VAL A 93 5.80 -2.55 -2.28
C VAL A 93 4.44 -3.01 -2.78
N ASN A 94 4.25 -4.32 -2.82
CA ASN A 94 2.94 -4.91 -3.09
C ASN A 94 1.99 -4.64 -1.91
N THR A 95 0.76 -4.23 -2.18
CA THR A 95 -0.23 -3.89 -1.14
C THR A 95 -0.57 -5.09 -0.26
N ILE A 96 -0.75 -6.27 -0.86
CA ILE A 96 -1.09 -7.49 -0.12
C ILE A 96 0.07 -7.94 0.77
N ASP A 97 1.32 -7.83 0.30
CA ASP A 97 2.50 -8.17 1.10
C ASP A 97 2.66 -7.23 2.31
N ALA A 98 2.41 -5.93 2.11
CA ALA A 98 2.42 -4.96 3.21
C ALA A 98 1.31 -5.22 4.24
N LEU A 99 0.13 -5.66 3.80
CA LEU A 99 -0.94 -6.07 4.70
C LEU A 99 -0.57 -7.34 5.46
N ASN A 100 -0.04 -8.35 4.77
CA ASN A 100 0.39 -9.60 5.39
C ASN A 100 1.41 -9.37 6.50
N PHE A 101 2.31 -8.42 6.30
CA PHE A 101 3.31 -8.05 7.30
C PHE A 101 2.72 -7.61 8.65
N SER A 102 1.50 -7.05 8.65
CA SER A 102 0.82 -6.62 9.87
C SER A 102 0.00 -7.74 10.54
N ILE A 103 -0.09 -8.91 9.93
CA ILE A 103 -0.89 -10.03 10.41
C ILE A 103 0.01 -11.03 11.13
N ASN A 104 -0.40 -11.42 12.33
CA ASN A 104 0.24 -12.47 13.10
C ASN A 104 -0.78 -13.61 13.30
N ASP A 105 -0.92 -14.44 12.27
CA ASP A 105 -1.82 -15.59 12.28
C ASP A 105 -1.08 -16.85 11.83
N ASN A 106 -1.38 -17.94 12.53
CA ASN A 106 -0.91 -19.28 12.18
C ASN A 106 -2.06 -20.06 11.54
N GLY A 107 -1.79 -20.75 10.44
CA GLY A 107 -2.79 -21.49 9.68
C GLY A 107 -3.09 -20.86 8.32
N GLU A 108 -4.19 -21.28 7.72
CA GLU A 108 -4.61 -20.79 6.41
C GLU A 108 -5.51 -19.56 6.56
N TYR A 109 -5.26 -18.55 5.74
CA TYR A 109 -6.12 -17.38 5.62
C TYR A 109 -5.97 -16.72 4.24
N TYR A 110 -6.89 -15.84 3.92
CA TYR A 110 -6.82 -14.96 2.77
C TYR A 110 -6.55 -13.54 3.20
N ILE A 111 -5.74 -12.83 2.43
CA ILE A 111 -5.74 -11.38 2.42
C ILE A 111 -6.56 -10.96 1.21
N ALA A 112 -7.56 -10.11 1.43
CA ALA A 112 -8.46 -9.66 0.39
C ALA A 112 -8.72 -8.15 0.48
N LEU A 113 -8.75 -7.51 -0.68
CA LEU A 113 -9.10 -6.12 -0.85
C LEU A 113 -10.31 -6.01 -1.77
N TYR A 114 -11.30 -5.25 -1.37
CA TYR A 114 -12.44 -4.98 -2.23
C TYR A 114 -12.02 -4.39 -3.57
N SER A 115 -12.57 -4.91 -4.65
CA SER A 115 -12.34 -4.40 -6.00
C SER A 115 -13.59 -3.67 -6.51
N HIS A 116 -14.63 -4.41 -6.84
CA HIS A 116 -15.92 -3.88 -7.30
C HIS A 116 -16.99 -4.96 -7.23
N ARG A 117 -18.25 -4.61 -6.99
CA ARG A 117 -19.40 -5.54 -6.87
C ARG A 117 -19.10 -6.65 -5.86
N ASP A 118 -18.99 -7.90 -6.34
CA ASP A 118 -18.68 -9.12 -5.58
C ASP A 118 -17.22 -9.59 -5.76
N TYR A 119 -16.38 -8.79 -6.42
CA TYR A 119 -14.98 -9.11 -6.70
C TYR A 119 -14.04 -8.54 -5.66
N VAL A 120 -13.01 -9.33 -5.34
CA VAL A 120 -11.90 -8.96 -4.47
C VAL A 120 -10.57 -9.27 -5.14
N PHE A 121 -9.56 -8.46 -4.85
CA PHE A 121 -8.16 -8.84 -5.05
C PHE A 121 -7.74 -9.67 -3.86
N TYR A 122 -7.13 -10.83 -4.07
CA TYR A 122 -6.77 -11.70 -2.96
C TYR A 122 -5.52 -12.53 -3.20
N GLN A 123 -4.97 -13.01 -2.09
CA GLN A 123 -3.92 -14.02 -2.06
C GLN A 123 -4.14 -14.92 -0.83
N LYS A 124 -3.88 -16.22 -0.99
CA LYS A 124 -3.92 -17.20 0.10
C LYS A 124 -2.57 -17.24 0.81
N PHE A 125 -2.61 -17.42 2.13
CA PHE A 125 -1.43 -17.53 2.99
C PHE A 125 -1.55 -18.75 3.90
N TYR A 126 -0.38 -19.26 4.30
CA TYR A 126 -0.24 -20.26 5.35
C TYR A 126 0.93 -19.89 6.25
N ASN A 127 0.69 -19.71 7.53
CA ASN A 127 1.71 -19.29 8.50
C ASN A 127 2.53 -18.06 8.01
N GLY A 128 1.86 -17.04 7.49
CA GLY A 128 2.49 -15.82 7.00
C GLY A 128 3.16 -15.92 5.63
N LYS A 129 3.21 -17.10 5.01
CA LYS A 129 3.81 -17.30 3.68
C LYS A 129 2.73 -17.37 2.61
N SER A 130 2.95 -16.69 1.49
CA SER A 130 2.04 -16.71 0.36
C SER A 130 1.94 -18.10 -0.29
N ILE A 131 0.72 -18.48 -0.66
CA ILE A 131 0.43 -19.69 -1.43
C ILE A 131 -0.12 -19.27 -2.79
N GLY A 132 0.58 -19.64 -3.85
CA GLY A 132 0.20 -19.32 -5.22
C GLY A 132 0.35 -17.84 -5.55
N ASN A 133 -0.37 -17.38 -6.57
CA ASN A 133 -0.32 -16.04 -7.08
C ASN A 133 -1.46 -15.17 -6.50
N GLN A 134 -1.40 -13.88 -6.78
CA GLN A 134 -2.49 -12.94 -6.53
C GLN A 134 -3.51 -13.02 -7.66
N TYR A 135 -4.78 -12.90 -7.30
CA TYR A 135 -5.90 -13.00 -8.24
C TYR A 135 -6.94 -11.91 -7.98
N CYS A 136 -7.81 -11.72 -8.98
CA CYS A 136 -9.06 -10.98 -8.85
C CYS A 136 -10.20 -11.94 -9.19
N ASP A 137 -11.06 -12.27 -8.22
CA ASP A 137 -12.20 -13.16 -8.43
C ASP A 137 -13.38 -12.78 -7.51
N LYS A 138 -14.52 -13.43 -7.74
CA LYS A 138 -15.65 -13.30 -6.84
C LYS A 138 -15.32 -13.91 -5.48
N ILE A 139 -15.71 -13.22 -4.43
CA ILE A 139 -15.47 -13.71 -3.07
C ILE A 139 -16.19 -15.04 -2.80
N SER A 140 -17.34 -15.27 -3.47
CA SER A 140 -18.09 -16.54 -3.38
C SER A 140 -17.36 -17.76 -3.93
N ASN A 141 -16.33 -17.55 -4.77
CA ASN A 141 -15.50 -18.62 -5.33
C ASN A 141 -14.37 -19.04 -4.40
N LEU A 142 -14.15 -18.30 -3.31
CA LEU A 142 -13.09 -18.59 -2.35
C LEU A 142 -13.60 -19.55 -1.27
N ASP A 143 -12.70 -20.42 -0.79
CA ASP A 143 -13.00 -21.30 0.32
C ASP A 143 -13.46 -20.50 1.56
N LYS A 144 -14.36 -21.06 2.37
CA LYS A 144 -14.82 -20.46 3.62
C LYS A 144 -13.71 -20.47 4.69
N ASN A 145 -12.66 -19.70 4.47
CA ASN A 145 -11.57 -19.51 5.40
C ASN A 145 -11.67 -18.16 6.10
N LYS A 146 -10.67 -17.87 6.91
CA LYS A 146 -10.49 -16.59 7.57
C LYS A 146 -9.96 -15.56 6.58
N PHE A 147 -10.56 -14.37 6.57
CA PHE A 147 -10.15 -13.26 5.73
C PHE A 147 -9.59 -12.12 6.56
N TYR A 148 -8.51 -11.53 6.09
CA TYR A 148 -8.01 -10.24 6.54
C TYR A 148 -8.04 -9.28 5.36
N GLY A 149 -8.44 -8.04 5.57
CA GLY A 149 -8.41 -7.07 4.49
C GLY A 149 -9.29 -5.86 4.69
N TYR A 150 -9.57 -5.16 3.60
CA TYR A 150 -10.30 -3.91 3.63
C TYR A 150 -11.43 -3.86 2.61
N GLY A 151 -12.55 -3.23 3.01
CA GLY A 151 -13.74 -3.11 2.17
C GLY A 151 -14.55 -4.41 2.08
N LEU A 152 -14.41 -5.31 3.06
CA LEU A 152 -15.08 -6.61 3.09
C LEU A 152 -16.38 -6.61 3.90
N GLU A 153 -16.73 -5.50 4.52
CA GLU A 153 -17.89 -5.36 5.42
C GLU A 153 -19.25 -5.63 4.78
N ASN A 154 -19.33 -5.53 3.45
CA ASN A 154 -20.56 -5.79 2.71
C ASN A 154 -20.78 -7.30 2.39
N PHE A 155 -19.82 -8.15 2.70
CA PHE A 155 -19.91 -9.60 2.47
C PHE A 155 -20.31 -10.31 3.75
N ILE A 156 -21.61 -10.61 3.90
CA ILE A 156 -22.23 -11.07 5.16
C ILE A 156 -21.78 -12.49 5.56
N ASP A 157 -21.45 -13.34 4.59
CA ASP A 157 -21.20 -14.77 4.83
C ASP A 157 -19.73 -15.14 5.00
N ILE A 158 -18.85 -14.17 5.26
CA ILE A 158 -17.43 -14.42 5.43
C ILE A 158 -16.94 -14.06 6.83
N ASN A 159 -15.99 -14.85 7.35
CA ASN A 159 -15.28 -14.52 8.59
C ASN A 159 -14.12 -13.56 8.26
N SER A 160 -14.38 -12.26 8.31
CA SER A 160 -13.38 -11.24 7.97
C SER A 160 -12.99 -10.38 9.17
N SER A 161 -11.71 -10.04 9.22
CA SER A 161 -11.14 -9.04 10.15
C SER A 161 -10.62 -7.85 9.34
N GLU A 162 -11.02 -6.64 9.70
CA GLU A 162 -10.58 -5.44 8.99
C GLU A 162 -9.08 -5.20 9.22
N VAL A 163 -8.33 -5.08 8.13
CA VAL A 163 -6.93 -4.64 8.10
C VAL A 163 -6.79 -3.60 7.00
N LYS A 164 -6.48 -2.37 7.40
CA LYS A 164 -6.41 -1.23 6.48
C LYS A 164 -5.02 -1.12 5.85
N PRO A 165 -4.92 -0.95 4.53
CA PRO A 165 -3.69 -0.48 3.91
C PRO A 165 -3.21 0.81 4.57
N SER A 166 -1.89 0.91 4.77
CA SER A 166 -1.29 2.02 5.48
C SER A 166 0.14 2.27 5.03
N SER A 167 0.47 3.51 4.75
CA SER A 167 1.84 3.94 4.47
C SER A 167 2.81 3.67 5.62
N LEU A 168 2.31 3.65 6.87
CA LEU A 168 3.09 3.22 8.03
C LEU A 168 3.55 1.76 7.91
N ASN A 169 2.68 0.87 7.43
CA ASN A 169 3.01 -0.54 7.23
C ASN A 169 4.06 -0.71 6.11
N LEU A 170 4.02 0.13 5.08
CA LEU A 170 5.05 0.15 4.04
C LEU A 170 6.42 0.47 4.62
N ILE A 171 6.50 1.50 5.49
CA ILE A 171 7.76 1.86 6.18
C ILE A 171 8.28 0.69 7.02
N LYS A 172 7.42 0.13 7.89
CA LYS A 172 7.79 -1.00 8.76
C LYS A 172 8.22 -2.22 7.96
N TYR A 173 7.53 -2.50 6.85
CA TYR A 173 7.87 -3.58 5.93
C TYR A 173 9.28 -3.39 5.34
N ILE A 174 9.61 -2.21 4.83
CA ILE A 174 10.92 -1.92 4.24
C ILE A 174 12.03 -1.87 5.29
N ILE A 175 11.78 -1.34 6.49
CA ILE A 175 12.79 -1.33 7.56
C ILE A 175 13.19 -2.76 7.94
N LYS A 176 12.25 -3.70 7.94
CA LYS A 176 12.50 -5.12 8.25
C LYS A 176 13.12 -5.89 7.09
N ASN A 177 12.84 -5.48 5.85
CA ASN A 177 13.28 -6.17 4.63
C ASN A 177 14.18 -5.22 3.81
N LYS A 178 15.30 -4.79 4.39
CA LYS A 178 16.20 -3.80 3.78
C LYS A 178 16.82 -4.25 2.45
N GLU A 179 16.83 -5.54 2.17
CA GLU A 179 17.24 -6.14 0.89
C GLU A 179 16.32 -5.72 -0.28
N LEU A 180 15.11 -5.24 0.01
CA LEU A 180 14.19 -4.70 -1.01
C LEU A 180 14.54 -3.28 -1.43
N ILE A 181 15.50 -2.64 -0.77
CA ILE A 181 16.01 -1.32 -1.15
C ILE A 181 16.95 -1.48 -2.33
N VAL A 182 16.38 -1.50 -3.53
CA VAL A 182 17.14 -1.62 -4.78
C VAL A 182 16.94 -0.38 -5.64
N ASN A 183 17.94 -0.09 -6.46
CA ASN A 183 17.83 0.99 -7.44
C ASN A 183 16.85 0.56 -8.55
N SER A 184 15.68 1.15 -8.58
CA SER A 184 14.69 0.92 -9.63
C SER A 184 14.76 2.01 -10.70
N ASN A 185 14.55 1.61 -11.96
CA ASN A 185 14.30 2.58 -13.01
C ASN A 185 12.91 3.19 -12.81
N ILE A 186 12.85 4.47 -12.43
CA ILE A 186 11.59 5.18 -12.14
C ILE A 186 10.60 5.07 -13.31
N ALA A 187 11.07 5.09 -14.56
CA ALA A 187 10.23 5.01 -15.74
C ALA A 187 9.49 3.66 -15.86
N GLU A 188 10.10 2.57 -15.40
CA GLU A 188 9.56 1.21 -15.51
C GLU A 188 8.58 0.85 -14.39
N ILE A 189 8.49 1.65 -13.33
CA ILE A 189 7.56 1.39 -12.23
C ILE A 189 6.12 1.50 -12.76
N THR A 190 5.37 0.42 -12.65
CA THR A 190 3.97 0.35 -13.05
C THR A 190 3.11 -0.26 -11.95
N PRO A 191 1.87 0.22 -11.75
CA PRO A 191 0.95 -0.44 -10.83
C PRO A 191 0.61 -1.87 -11.26
N ILE A 192 0.33 -2.72 -10.28
CA ILE A 192 -0.12 -4.10 -10.51
C ILE A 192 -1.61 -4.08 -10.81
N TYR A 193 -1.97 -4.47 -12.03
CA TYR A 193 -3.34 -4.62 -12.45
C TYR A 193 -3.65 -6.12 -12.60
N LEU A 194 -4.42 -6.67 -11.64
CA LEU A 194 -4.86 -8.05 -11.72
C LEU A 194 -6.13 -8.10 -12.58
N MET A 195 -6.07 -8.90 -13.64
CA MET A 195 -7.25 -9.20 -14.47
C MET A 195 -8.06 -10.32 -13.83
N LYS A 196 -9.35 -10.40 -14.19
CA LYS A 196 -10.23 -11.51 -13.76
C LYS A 196 -9.64 -12.84 -14.20
N LYS A 197 -9.74 -13.80 -13.30
CA LYS A 197 -9.44 -15.19 -13.57
C LYS A 197 -10.53 -15.81 -14.46
#